data_7cde3bd38055e843d97f2bb31e5679e0
#
_entry.id   7cde3bd38055e843d97f2bb31e5679e0
#
_cell.length_a   1.000
_cell.length_b   1.000
_cell.length_c   1.000
_cell.angle_alpha   90.00
_cell.angle_beta   90.00
_cell.angle_gamma   90.00
#
_symmetry.space_group_name_H-M   'P 1'
#
loop_
_entity.id
_entity.type
_entity.pdbx_description
1 polymer ?
#
loop_
_entity_poly.entity_id
_entity_poly.type
_entity_poly.pdbx_seq_one_letter_code
_entity_poly.pdbx_strand_id
1 'polypeptide(L)'
;MNSLKKLLVGLEKRFKVSALVAPLLIMGEVLLEVLIPLIMARIIDVGISNHDVGYVVKYGLIMILAALASLGFGVFAGKYAAVASVGFARNIRHRLFNKIQDFSFGNVDKFSTSSLITRLTTDVTNTQNTFQMIIRMCIRSPFMFVSAIIMSFYINSKMALIFLAAIPLIAIPAAIIMKKAFPRFQEMMKNYDLLNGTVQENLIGIRAVKAFVREKDEIERFKIAANAVRTTQVKAEKLVILNMPIMQLVMYLSIIAILWFGGNFIIAGSMQVGELISFITYLTQILMSLMMISMIFVMLVISKASMNRIVEVLDEEVDIKSAEKSKAVSSVKDGSIK
;
A
#
# COMPACT_ATOMS: atom_id res chain seq x y z
N MET A 1 -1.86 15.06 -2.46
CA MET A 1 -0.42 15.41 -2.35
C MET A 1 -0.13 16.51 -1.31
N ASN A 2 -1.02 17.48 -1.11
CA ASN A 2 -0.83 18.55 -0.10
C ASN A 2 -0.82 18.04 1.35
N SER A 3 -1.70 17.07 1.69
CA SER A 3 -1.81 16.56 3.08
C SER A 3 -0.52 15.86 3.53
N LEU A 4 0.08 15.01 2.70
CA LEU A 4 1.33 14.33 3.06
C LEU A 4 2.50 15.32 3.26
N LYS A 5 2.60 16.35 2.42
CA LYS A 5 3.62 17.40 2.57
C LYS A 5 3.48 18.14 3.90
N LYS A 6 2.24 18.47 4.32
CA LYS A 6 1.96 19.11 5.61
C LYS A 6 2.34 18.22 6.80
N LEU A 7 2.14 16.92 6.68
CA LEU A 7 2.48 15.95 7.72
C LEU A 7 4.00 15.74 7.87
N LEU A 8 4.78 15.92 6.79
CA LEU A 8 6.25 15.82 6.81
C LEU A 8 6.95 17.02 7.45
N VAL A 9 6.24 18.11 7.70
CA VAL A 9 6.78 19.30 8.37
C VAL A 9 7.21 18.94 9.78
N GLY A 10 8.40 19.43 10.19
CA GLY A 10 8.95 19.18 11.53
C GLY A 10 9.57 17.79 11.74
N LEU A 11 9.65 16.95 10.71
CA LEU A 11 10.32 15.65 10.83
C LEU A 11 11.82 15.84 11.13
N GLU A 12 12.32 15.17 12.16
CA GLU A 12 13.73 15.21 12.57
C GLU A 12 14.67 14.72 11.45
N LYS A 13 15.88 15.29 11.36
CA LYS A 13 16.88 14.96 10.33
C LYS A 13 17.19 13.46 10.29
N ARG A 14 17.27 12.79 11.43
CA ARG A 14 17.50 11.35 11.54
C ARG A 14 16.47 10.52 10.77
N PHE A 15 15.19 10.85 10.90
CA PHE A 15 14.09 10.12 10.25
C PHE A 15 14.00 10.46 8.76
N LYS A 16 14.35 11.70 8.36
CA LYS A 16 14.47 12.08 6.95
C LYS A 16 15.56 11.27 6.25
N VAL A 17 16.73 11.12 6.88
CA VAL A 17 17.82 10.31 6.35
C VAL A 17 17.38 8.85 6.20
N SER A 18 16.73 8.28 7.22
CA SER A 18 16.20 6.91 7.14
C SER A 18 15.17 6.74 6.02
N ALA A 19 14.33 7.74 5.78
CA ALA A 19 13.34 7.74 4.69
C ALA A 19 13.98 7.85 3.29
N LEU A 20 15.20 8.37 3.17
CA LEU A 20 15.96 8.43 1.92
C LEU A 20 16.85 7.18 1.71
N VAL A 21 17.42 6.64 2.78
CA VAL A 21 18.29 5.47 2.72
C VAL A 21 17.50 4.20 2.37
N ALA A 22 16.29 4.04 2.95
CA ALA A 22 15.48 2.85 2.69
C ALA A 22 15.18 2.63 1.19
N PRO A 23 14.73 3.62 0.39
CA PRO A 23 14.57 3.50 -1.05
C PRO A 23 15.85 3.09 -1.81
N LEU A 24 17.00 3.65 -1.45
CA LEU A 24 18.27 3.31 -2.10
C LEU A 24 18.67 1.84 -1.85
N LEU A 25 18.45 1.37 -0.62
CA LEU A 25 18.67 -0.04 -0.30
C LEU A 25 17.70 -0.96 -1.04
N ILE A 26 16.43 -0.56 -1.21
CA ILE A 26 15.44 -1.30 -2.00
C ILE A 26 15.87 -1.37 -3.47
N MET A 27 16.38 -0.29 -4.03
CA MET A 27 16.90 -0.31 -5.40
C MET A 27 18.08 -1.31 -5.54
N GLY A 28 18.98 -1.32 -4.57
CA GLY A 28 20.08 -2.30 -4.52
C GLY A 28 19.59 -3.76 -4.41
N GLU A 29 18.59 -4.00 -3.56
CA GLU A 29 17.92 -5.30 -3.42
C GLU A 29 17.33 -5.76 -4.75
N VAL A 30 16.54 -4.90 -5.41
CA VAL A 30 15.88 -5.22 -6.68
C VAL A 30 16.89 -5.45 -7.81
N LEU A 31 17.97 -4.67 -7.88
CA LEU A 31 19.02 -4.88 -8.89
C LEU A 31 19.63 -6.27 -8.77
N LEU A 32 19.96 -6.71 -7.56
CA LEU A 32 20.49 -8.07 -7.33
C LEU A 32 19.43 -9.13 -7.66
N GLU A 33 18.19 -8.93 -7.27
CA GLU A 33 17.07 -9.85 -7.53
C GLU A 33 16.83 -10.04 -9.03
N VAL A 34 16.98 -8.98 -9.83
CA VAL A 34 16.83 -9.02 -11.29
C VAL A 34 18.07 -9.65 -11.97
N LEU A 35 19.24 -9.61 -11.36
CA LEU A 35 20.44 -10.27 -11.87
C LEU A 35 20.46 -11.79 -11.66
N ILE A 36 19.77 -12.30 -10.63
CA ILE A 36 19.74 -13.74 -10.31
C ILE A 36 19.28 -14.60 -11.50
N PRO A 37 18.18 -14.31 -12.22
CA PRO A 37 17.78 -15.09 -13.39
C PRO A 37 18.83 -15.08 -14.50
N LEU A 38 19.56 -13.97 -14.70
CA LEU A 38 20.63 -13.88 -15.69
C LEU A 38 21.81 -14.79 -15.34
N ILE A 39 22.20 -14.83 -14.05
CA ILE A 39 23.24 -15.74 -13.55
C ILE A 39 22.79 -17.19 -13.75
N MET A 40 21.54 -17.49 -13.45
CA MET A 40 20.93 -18.81 -13.66
C MET A 40 20.99 -19.24 -15.15
N ALA A 41 20.67 -18.30 -16.06
CA ALA A 41 20.81 -18.57 -17.49
C ALA A 41 22.23 -18.98 -17.87
N ARG A 42 23.24 -18.25 -17.38
CA ARG A 42 24.66 -18.58 -17.63
C ARG A 42 25.07 -19.96 -17.09
N ILE A 43 24.57 -20.33 -15.91
CA ILE A 43 24.81 -21.67 -15.35
C ILE A 43 24.27 -22.75 -16.29
N ILE A 44 23.08 -22.56 -16.83
CA ILE A 44 22.43 -23.53 -17.71
C ILE A 44 23.10 -23.55 -19.09
N ASP A 45 23.26 -22.38 -19.71
CA ASP A 45 23.65 -22.24 -21.11
C ASP A 45 25.16 -22.50 -21.34
N VAL A 46 26.00 -22.23 -20.34
CA VAL A 46 27.47 -22.44 -20.45
C VAL A 46 27.91 -23.60 -19.57
N GLY A 47 27.51 -23.60 -18.29
CA GLY A 47 28.00 -24.60 -17.35
C GLY A 47 27.46 -26.00 -17.63
N ILE A 48 26.15 -26.14 -17.73
CA ILE A 48 25.49 -27.45 -17.94
C ILE A 48 25.70 -27.91 -19.37
N SER A 49 25.54 -27.04 -20.36
CA SER A 49 25.67 -27.39 -21.78
C SER A 49 27.10 -27.86 -22.14
N ASN A 50 28.13 -27.32 -21.50
CA ASN A 50 29.51 -27.72 -21.71
C ASN A 50 30.01 -28.79 -20.73
N HIS A 51 29.14 -29.31 -19.85
CA HIS A 51 29.52 -30.26 -18.77
C HIS A 51 30.61 -29.73 -17.83
N ASP A 52 30.73 -28.40 -17.70
CA ASP A 52 31.77 -27.76 -16.86
C ASP A 52 31.24 -27.56 -15.41
N VAL A 53 31.53 -28.53 -14.55
CA VAL A 53 31.16 -28.50 -13.13
C VAL A 53 31.82 -27.31 -12.41
N GLY A 54 33.07 -26.95 -12.80
CA GLY A 54 33.79 -25.82 -12.21
C GLY A 54 33.07 -24.49 -12.45
N TYR A 55 32.58 -24.30 -13.69
CA TYR A 55 31.77 -23.14 -14.05
C TYR A 55 30.45 -23.08 -13.25
N VAL A 56 29.73 -24.22 -13.15
CA VAL A 56 28.49 -24.34 -12.38
C VAL A 56 28.69 -23.96 -10.91
N VAL A 57 29.74 -24.50 -10.27
CA VAL A 57 30.08 -24.21 -8.87
C VAL A 57 30.45 -22.73 -8.70
N LYS A 58 31.26 -22.17 -9.56
CA LYS A 58 31.67 -20.76 -9.51
C LYS A 58 30.49 -19.82 -9.60
N TYR A 59 29.63 -19.97 -10.61
CA TYR A 59 28.45 -19.10 -10.79
C TYR A 59 27.35 -19.40 -9.78
N GLY A 60 27.24 -20.64 -9.28
CA GLY A 60 26.38 -21.00 -8.16
C GLY A 60 26.77 -20.26 -6.88
N LEU A 61 28.06 -20.19 -6.57
CA LEU A 61 28.55 -19.40 -5.42
C LEU A 61 28.29 -17.90 -5.60
N ILE A 62 28.48 -17.35 -6.82
CA ILE A 62 28.14 -15.95 -7.12
C ILE A 62 26.63 -15.70 -6.91
N MET A 63 25.78 -16.62 -7.34
CA MET A 63 24.33 -16.53 -7.15
C MET A 63 23.94 -16.55 -5.66
N ILE A 64 24.57 -17.41 -4.86
CA ILE A 64 24.37 -17.46 -3.41
C ILE A 64 24.81 -16.12 -2.76
N LEU A 65 25.98 -15.60 -3.14
CA LEU A 65 26.46 -14.31 -2.64
C LEU A 65 25.53 -13.17 -3.03
N ALA A 66 25.02 -13.15 -4.26
CA ALA A 66 24.04 -12.17 -4.72
C ALA A 66 22.73 -12.26 -3.92
N ALA A 67 22.24 -13.48 -3.63
CA ALA A 67 21.06 -13.71 -2.81
C ALA A 67 21.26 -13.25 -1.35
N LEU A 68 22.41 -13.55 -0.75
CA LEU A 68 22.75 -13.09 0.60
C LEU A 68 22.90 -11.56 0.66
N ALA A 69 23.51 -10.95 -0.35
CA ALA A 69 23.59 -9.50 -0.44
C ALA A 69 22.21 -8.85 -0.60
N SER A 70 21.33 -9.42 -1.46
CA SER A 70 19.95 -8.99 -1.63
C SER A 70 19.19 -9.09 -0.30
N LEU A 71 19.32 -10.20 0.43
CA LEU A 71 18.75 -10.36 1.78
C LEU A 71 19.25 -9.25 2.72
N GLY A 72 20.56 -8.95 2.71
CA GLY A 72 21.14 -7.87 3.51
C GLY A 72 20.51 -6.52 3.18
N PHE A 73 20.42 -6.16 1.90
CA PHE A 73 19.74 -4.94 1.46
C PHE A 73 18.29 -4.91 1.93
N GLY A 74 17.52 -6.00 1.80
CA GLY A 74 16.13 -6.11 2.21
C GLY A 74 15.94 -5.92 3.72
N VAL A 75 16.78 -6.53 4.54
CA VAL A 75 16.75 -6.41 6.02
C VAL A 75 17.05 -4.97 6.43
N PHE A 76 18.11 -4.36 5.90
CA PHE A 76 18.44 -2.97 6.21
C PHE A 76 17.39 -1.99 5.69
N ALA A 77 16.87 -2.20 4.47
CA ALA A 77 15.76 -1.41 3.93
C ALA A 77 14.52 -1.47 4.84
N GLY A 78 14.17 -2.67 5.32
CA GLY A 78 13.08 -2.87 6.27
C GLY A 78 13.30 -2.11 7.58
N LYS A 79 14.50 -2.20 8.16
CA LYS A 79 14.89 -1.48 9.38
C LYS A 79 14.78 0.05 9.20
N TYR A 80 15.37 0.61 8.15
CA TYR A 80 15.32 2.06 7.92
C TYR A 80 13.92 2.56 7.59
N ALA A 81 13.11 1.79 6.85
CA ALA A 81 11.72 2.13 6.59
C ALA A 81 10.87 2.11 7.88
N ALA A 82 11.08 1.14 8.77
CA ALA A 82 10.42 1.08 10.07
C ALA A 82 10.81 2.27 10.96
N VAL A 83 12.10 2.57 11.08
CA VAL A 83 12.59 3.73 11.84
C VAL A 83 12.00 5.04 11.30
N ALA A 84 11.97 5.21 9.98
CA ALA A 84 11.40 6.41 9.35
C ALA A 84 9.90 6.54 9.62
N SER A 85 9.13 5.45 9.49
CA SER A 85 7.68 5.46 9.67
C SER A 85 7.26 5.67 11.13
N VAL A 86 7.95 5.03 12.08
CA VAL A 86 7.71 5.24 13.52
C VAL A 86 8.08 6.67 13.92
N GLY A 87 9.20 7.19 13.44
CA GLY A 87 9.62 8.57 13.67
C GLY A 87 8.63 9.59 13.10
N PHE A 88 8.08 9.30 11.91
CA PHE A 88 7.03 10.10 11.29
C PHE A 88 5.76 10.12 12.14
N ALA A 89 5.29 8.95 12.60
CA ALA A 89 4.12 8.85 13.46
C ALA A 89 4.32 9.55 14.82
N ARG A 90 5.51 9.40 15.43
CA ARG A 90 5.88 10.13 16.66
C ARG A 90 5.76 11.65 16.46
N ASN A 91 6.30 12.16 15.37
CA ASN A 91 6.23 13.60 15.05
C ASN A 91 4.78 14.08 14.88
N ILE A 92 3.95 13.31 14.18
CA ILE A 92 2.53 13.64 14.01
C ILE A 92 1.81 13.64 15.37
N ARG A 93 1.99 12.58 16.19
CA ARG A 93 1.36 12.51 17.52
C ARG A 93 1.76 13.70 18.40
N HIS A 94 3.04 14.05 18.43
CA HIS A 94 3.52 15.20 19.20
C HIS A 94 2.88 16.50 18.73
N ARG A 95 2.84 16.74 17.42
CA ARG A 95 2.22 17.95 16.84
C ARG A 95 0.72 18.01 17.08
N LEU A 96 0.02 16.87 16.92
CA LEU A 96 -1.42 16.78 17.21
C LEU A 96 -1.70 17.04 18.68
N PHE A 97 -0.93 16.38 19.57
CA PHE A 97 -1.13 16.54 21.00
C PHE A 97 -0.92 17.99 21.46
N ASN A 98 0.18 18.63 21.02
CA ASN A 98 0.42 20.03 21.33
C ASN A 98 -0.71 20.93 20.79
N LYS A 99 -1.12 20.70 19.53
CA LYS A 99 -2.22 21.47 18.93
C LYS A 99 -3.53 21.34 19.72
N ILE A 100 -3.84 20.14 20.22
CA ILE A 100 -5.04 19.89 21.05
C ILE A 100 -4.92 20.58 22.40
N GLN A 101 -3.72 20.68 23.00
CA GLN A 101 -3.52 21.44 24.24
C GLN A 101 -3.77 22.95 24.07
N ASP A 102 -3.54 23.47 22.86
CA ASP A 102 -3.81 24.87 22.53
C ASP A 102 -5.29 25.15 22.23
N PHE A 103 -6.14 24.12 22.11
CA PHE A 103 -7.56 24.26 21.76
C PHE A 103 -8.37 24.92 22.88
N SER A 104 -9.29 25.80 22.49
CA SER A 104 -10.37 26.28 23.35
C SER A 104 -11.44 25.20 23.58
N PHE A 105 -12.34 25.41 24.53
CA PHE A 105 -13.49 24.52 24.73
C PHE A 105 -14.34 24.38 23.45
N GLY A 106 -14.56 25.49 22.70
CA GLY A 106 -15.27 25.47 21.42
C GLY A 106 -14.62 24.59 20.36
N ASN A 107 -13.28 24.61 20.26
CA ASN A 107 -12.55 23.71 19.36
C ASN A 107 -12.72 22.24 19.77
N VAL A 108 -12.64 21.93 21.09
CA VAL A 108 -12.81 20.55 21.57
C VAL A 108 -14.23 20.05 21.31
N ASP A 109 -15.24 20.87 21.53
CA ASP A 109 -16.65 20.51 21.27
C ASP A 109 -16.92 20.26 19.76
N LYS A 110 -16.30 21.06 18.88
CA LYS A 110 -16.35 20.89 17.43
C LYS A 110 -15.89 19.50 16.96
N PHE A 111 -14.79 19.01 17.52
CA PHE A 111 -14.20 17.73 17.09
C PHE A 111 -14.71 16.53 17.89
N SER A 112 -15.26 16.71 19.06
CA SER A 112 -15.54 15.72 20.12
C SER A 112 -14.29 14.97 20.62
N THR A 113 -14.27 14.65 21.90
CA THR A 113 -13.12 13.95 22.54
C THR A 113 -12.87 12.59 21.92
N SER A 114 -13.93 11.81 21.60
CA SER A 114 -13.80 10.50 20.98
C SER A 114 -13.13 10.56 19.58
N SER A 115 -13.48 11.59 18.79
CA SER A 115 -12.88 11.81 17.46
C SER A 115 -11.40 12.20 17.59
N LEU A 116 -11.03 13.06 18.54
CA LEU A 116 -9.64 13.44 18.76
C LEU A 116 -8.78 12.25 19.19
N ILE A 117 -9.30 11.37 20.05
CA ILE A 117 -8.62 10.12 20.44
C ILE A 117 -8.39 9.23 19.20
N THR A 118 -9.41 9.05 18.35
CA THR A 118 -9.29 8.24 17.13
C THR A 118 -8.22 8.81 16.18
N ARG A 119 -8.13 10.14 16.06
CA ARG A 119 -7.12 10.81 15.23
C ARG A 119 -5.71 10.62 15.78
N LEU A 120 -5.50 10.68 17.11
CA LEU A 120 -4.21 10.45 17.76
C LEU A 120 -3.75 8.99 17.71
N THR A 121 -4.66 8.04 17.63
CA THR A 121 -4.39 6.60 17.67
C THR A 121 -4.50 5.96 16.29
N THR A 122 -5.69 5.65 15.85
CA THR A 122 -5.98 4.88 14.64
C THR A 122 -5.55 5.61 13.36
N ASP A 123 -5.90 6.91 13.22
CA ASP A 123 -5.56 7.67 12.01
C ASP A 123 -4.05 7.87 11.87
N VAL A 124 -3.34 8.14 12.97
CA VAL A 124 -1.87 8.22 12.94
C VAL A 124 -1.25 6.87 12.61
N THR A 125 -1.78 5.77 13.13
CA THR A 125 -1.28 4.42 12.82
C THR A 125 -1.52 4.06 11.34
N ASN A 126 -2.70 4.36 10.80
CA ASN A 126 -2.99 4.19 9.38
C ASN A 126 -2.05 5.02 8.49
N THR A 127 -1.81 6.26 8.89
CA THR A 127 -0.88 7.17 8.18
C THR A 127 0.56 6.68 8.26
N GLN A 128 0.99 6.14 9.40
CA GLN A 128 2.30 5.51 9.60
C GLN A 128 2.50 4.31 8.66
N ASN A 129 1.54 3.39 8.64
CA ASN A 129 1.59 2.20 7.79
C ASN A 129 1.64 2.57 6.31
N THR A 130 0.86 3.57 5.91
CA THR A 130 0.89 4.10 4.54
C THR A 130 2.23 4.73 4.20
N PHE A 131 2.82 5.51 5.08
CA PHE A 131 4.13 6.10 4.87
C PHE A 131 5.21 5.02 4.71
N GLN A 132 5.18 3.97 5.54
CA GLN A 132 6.06 2.82 5.41
C GLN A 132 5.88 2.10 4.07
N MET A 133 4.62 1.90 3.65
CA MET A 133 4.30 1.28 2.37
C MET A 133 4.79 2.14 1.19
N ILE A 134 4.64 3.47 1.25
CA ILE A 134 5.15 4.38 0.23
C ILE A 134 6.67 4.22 0.09
N ILE A 135 7.41 4.24 1.19
CA ILE A 135 8.87 4.11 1.16
C ILE A 135 9.31 2.76 0.59
N ARG A 136 8.62 1.67 0.92
CA ARG A 136 9.00 0.32 0.49
C ARG A 136 8.40 -0.07 -0.86
N MET A 137 7.07 -0.13 -0.94
CA MET A 137 6.38 -0.75 -2.08
C MET A 137 6.24 0.18 -3.27
N CYS A 138 6.00 1.50 -3.06
CA CYS A 138 5.89 2.44 -4.17
C CYS A 138 7.21 2.65 -4.93
N ILE A 139 8.33 2.25 -4.34
CA ILE A 139 9.65 2.31 -5.00
C ILE A 139 10.02 0.94 -5.55
N ARG A 140 9.87 -0.12 -4.73
CA ARG A 140 10.20 -1.49 -5.15
C ARG A 140 9.43 -1.92 -6.40
N SER A 141 8.11 -1.75 -6.41
CA SER A 141 7.28 -2.32 -7.48
C SER A 141 7.50 -1.67 -8.84
N PRO A 142 7.51 -0.31 -9.00
CA PRO A 142 7.84 0.30 -10.28
C PRO A 142 9.27 0.04 -10.71
N PHE A 143 10.23 0.03 -9.76
CA PHE A 143 11.62 -0.22 -10.08
C PHE A 143 11.86 -1.66 -10.54
N MET A 144 11.25 -2.65 -9.86
CA MET A 144 11.26 -4.06 -10.30
C MET A 144 10.63 -4.21 -11.69
N PHE A 145 9.45 -3.61 -11.91
CA PHE A 145 8.76 -3.64 -13.18
C PHE A 145 9.62 -3.13 -14.33
N VAL A 146 10.22 -1.95 -14.17
CA VAL A 146 11.08 -1.34 -15.19
C VAL A 146 12.35 -2.16 -15.38
N SER A 147 13.00 -2.59 -14.31
CA SER A 147 14.25 -3.37 -14.37
C SER A 147 14.03 -4.74 -15.05
N ALA A 148 12.95 -5.44 -14.73
CA ALA A 148 12.63 -6.72 -15.36
C ALA A 148 12.32 -6.56 -16.86
N ILE A 149 11.65 -5.49 -17.27
CA ILE A 149 11.44 -5.17 -18.70
C ILE A 149 12.76 -4.88 -19.39
N ILE A 150 13.62 -4.03 -18.81
CA ILE A 150 14.93 -3.70 -19.40
C ILE A 150 15.77 -4.97 -19.59
N MET A 151 15.83 -5.84 -18.58
CA MET A 151 16.57 -7.09 -18.67
C MET A 151 15.98 -8.05 -19.73
N SER A 152 14.67 -8.06 -19.89
CA SER A 152 14.03 -8.85 -20.94
C SER A 152 14.42 -8.35 -22.34
N PHE A 153 14.46 -7.03 -22.55
CA PHE A 153 14.95 -6.45 -23.81
C PHE A 153 16.43 -6.70 -24.04
N TYR A 154 17.23 -6.75 -22.97
CA TYR A 154 18.65 -7.05 -23.05
C TYR A 154 18.92 -8.49 -23.53
N ILE A 155 18.12 -9.46 -23.07
CA ILE A 155 18.26 -10.86 -23.46
C ILE A 155 17.77 -11.06 -24.91
N ASN A 156 16.51 -10.70 -25.19
CA ASN A 156 15.95 -10.84 -26.55
C ASN A 156 14.80 -9.84 -26.76
N SER A 157 15.06 -8.84 -27.60
CA SER A 157 14.11 -7.75 -27.87
C SER A 157 12.82 -8.24 -28.53
N LYS A 158 12.87 -9.30 -29.38
CA LYS A 158 11.66 -9.85 -30.02
C LYS A 158 10.76 -10.55 -29.01
N MET A 159 11.35 -11.31 -28.10
CA MET A 159 10.61 -11.98 -27.02
C MET A 159 10.04 -10.98 -26.01
N ALA A 160 10.75 -9.89 -25.74
CA ALA A 160 10.29 -8.85 -24.80
C ALA A 160 8.97 -8.18 -25.24
N LEU A 161 8.61 -8.22 -26.53
CA LEU A 161 7.33 -7.73 -27.03
C LEU A 161 6.12 -8.50 -26.43
N ILE A 162 6.32 -9.77 -26.02
CA ILE A 162 5.28 -10.55 -25.34
C ILE A 162 4.87 -9.85 -24.03
N PHE A 163 5.83 -9.29 -23.29
CA PHE A 163 5.54 -8.57 -22.06
C PHE A 163 4.78 -7.27 -22.31
N LEU A 164 5.16 -6.53 -23.39
CA LEU A 164 4.41 -5.34 -23.78
C LEU A 164 2.97 -5.65 -24.17
N ALA A 165 2.70 -6.83 -24.74
CA ALA A 165 1.34 -7.28 -25.01
C ALA A 165 0.61 -7.75 -23.74
N ALA A 166 1.30 -8.41 -22.80
CA ALA A 166 0.72 -8.90 -21.55
C ALA A 166 0.29 -7.75 -20.61
N ILE A 167 1.03 -6.63 -20.60
CA ILE A 167 0.72 -5.47 -19.75
C ILE A 167 -0.69 -4.93 -20.00
N PRO A 168 -1.11 -4.54 -21.21
CA PRO A 168 -2.47 -4.06 -21.46
C PRO A 168 -3.52 -5.14 -21.24
N LEU A 169 -3.22 -6.41 -21.51
CA LEU A 169 -4.13 -7.54 -21.25
C LEU A 169 -4.47 -7.68 -19.75
N ILE A 170 -3.63 -7.23 -18.86
CA ILE A 170 -3.88 -7.22 -17.41
C ILE A 170 -4.42 -5.87 -16.96
N ALA A 171 -3.81 -4.76 -17.40
CA ALA A 171 -4.15 -3.42 -16.93
C ALA A 171 -5.58 -3.02 -17.31
N ILE A 172 -6.02 -3.35 -18.53
CA ILE A 172 -7.36 -2.98 -19.02
C ILE A 172 -8.47 -3.69 -18.22
N PRO A 173 -8.49 -5.03 -18.07
CA PRO A 173 -9.49 -5.69 -17.24
C PRO A 173 -9.45 -5.26 -15.79
N ALA A 174 -8.26 -5.10 -15.20
CA ALA A 174 -8.11 -4.62 -13.82
C ALA A 174 -8.72 -3.22 -13.64
N ALA A 175 -8.48 -2.30 -14.57
CA ALA A 175 -9.07 -0.96 -14.55
C ALA A 175 -10.61 -0.99 -14.69
N ILE A 176 -11.14 -1.85 -15.58
CA ILE A 176 -12.58 -2.04 -15.77
C ILE A 176 -13.22 -2.61 -14.50
N ILE A 177 -12.61 -3.63 -13.89
CA ILE A 177 -13.08 -4.23 -12.64
C ILE A 177 -13.09 -3.18 -11.54
N MET A 178 -12.01 -2.42 -11.36
CA MET A 178 -11.91 -1.36 -10.35
C MET A 178 -13.00 -0.30 -10.55
N LYS A 179 -13.19 0.19 -11.79
CA LYS A 179 -14.21 1.19 -12.10
C LYS A 179 -15.63 0.71 -11.80
N LYS A 180 -15.91 -0.58 -12.02
CA LYS A 180 -17.23 -1.17 -11.75
C LYS A 180 -17.43 -1.60 -10.30
N ALA A 181 -16.36 -2.00 -9.61
CA ALA A 181 -16.42 -2.45 -8.21
C ALA A 181 -16.54 -1.27 -7.23
N PHE A 182 -15.83 -0.16 -7.49
CA PHE A 182 -15.79 1.00 -6.60
C PHE A 182 -17.19 1.55 -6.20
N PRO A 183 -18.12 1.83 -7.13
CA PRO A 183 -19.45 2.32 -6.76
C PRO A 183 -20.25 1.29 -5.93
N ARG A 184 -20.07 -0.01 -6.18
CA ARG A 184 -20.71 -1.08 -5.40
C ARG A 184 -20.19 -1.18 -3.98
N PHE A 185 -18.90 -0.96 -3.78
CA PHE A 185 -18.33 -0.84 -2.44
C PHE A 185 -18.87 0.39 -1.70
N GLN A 186 -19.07 1.51 -2.39
CA GLN A 186 -19.70 2.68 -1.77
C GLN A 186 -21.14 2.40 -1.36
N GLU A 187 -21.93 1.71 -2.19
CA GLU A 187 -23.29 1.29 -1.85
C GLU A 187 -23.28 0.32 -0.65
N MET A 188 -22.37 -0.63 -0.63
CA MET A 188 -22.18 -1.55 0.50
C MET A 188 -21.90 -0.78 1.80
N MET A 189 -21.01 0.23 1.77
CA MET A 189 -20.70 1.05 2.95
C MET A 189 -21.94 1.81 3.46
N LYS A 190 -22.78 2.37 2.58
CA LYS A 190 -24.04 3.00 2.98
C LYS A 190 -24.98 2.00 3.69
N ASN A 191 -25.05 0.77 3.21
CA ASN A 191 -25.85 -0.27 3.86
C ASN A 191 -25.25 -0.71 5.21
N TYR A 192 -23.93 -0.67 5.38
CA TYR A 192 -23.28 -0.86 6.68
C TYR A 192 -23.64 0.25 7.67
N ASP A 193 -23.68 1.50 7.22
CA ASP A 193 -24.08 2.63 8.07
C ASP A 193 -25.54 2.48 8.54
N LEU A 194 -26.44 2.04 7.65
CA LEU A 194 -27.84 1.75 7.98
C LEU A 194 -27.96 0.58 8.97
N LEU A 195 -27.19 -0.49 8.78
CA LEU A 195 -27.14 -1.63 9.71
C LEU A 195 -26.65 -1.19 11.10
N ASN A 196 -25.57 -0.42 11.14
CA ASN A 196 -25.04 0.12 12.40
C ASN A 196 -26.05 1.02 13.11
N GLY A 197 -26.76 1.87 12.36
CA GLY A 197 -27.86 2.69 12.87
C GLY A 197 -28.97 1.84 13.49
N THR A 198 -29.40 0.78 12.80
CA THR A 198 -30.41 -0.16 13.30
C THR A 198 -29.98 -0.82 14.62
N VAL A 199 -28.72 -1.26 14.71
CA VAL A 199 -28.17 -1.85 15.94
C VAL A 199 -28.11 -0.83 17.06
N GLN A 200 -27.64 0.39 16.77
CA GLN A 200 -27.53 1.47 17.75
C GLN A 200 -28.90 1.86 18.30
N GLU A 201 -29.92 2.06 17.45
CA GLU A 201 -31.30 2.35 17.86
C GLU A 201 -31.85 1.23 18.77
N ASN A 202 -31.67 -0.03 18.38
CA ASN A 202 -32.12 -1.17 19.16
C ASN A 202 -31.44 -1.21 20.55
N LEU A 203 -30.12 -1.01 20.63
CA LEU A 203 -29.39 -1.03 21.91
C LEU A 203 -29.78 0.14 22.81
N ILE A 204 -30.03 1.33 22.27
CA ILE A 204 -30.51 2.49 23.04
C ILE A 204 -31.93 2.23 23.53
N GLY A 205 -32.80 1.70 22.65
CA GLY A 205 -34.21 1.42 22.94
C GLY A 205 -34.49 0.05 23.58
N ILE A 206 -33.48 -0.73 23.97
CA ILE A 206 -33.63 -2.15 24.36
C ILE A 206 -34.64 -2.35 25.51
N ARG A 207 -34.72 -1.40 26.44
CA ARG A 207 -35.68 -1.45 27.53
C ARG A 207 -37.14 -1.36 27.02
N ALA A 208 -37.38 -0.49 26.04
CA ALA A 208 -38.68 -0.35 25.41
C ALA A 208 -39.04 -1.60 24.59
N VAL A 209 -38.08 -2.13 23.80
CA VAL A 209 -38.25 -3.39 23.05
C VAL A 209 -38.68 -4.52 23.98
N LYS A 210 -38.01 -4.66 25.14
CA LYS A 210 -38.33 -5.67 26.15
C LYS A 210 -39.69 -5.40 26.83
N ALA A 211 -39.98 -4.16 27.20
CA ALA A 211 -41.25 -3.81 27.85
C ALA A 211 -42.47 -4.08 26.98
N PHE A 212 -42.34 -3.88 25.67
CA PHE A 212 -43.41 -4.07 24.69
C PHE A 212 -43.37 -5.43 23.97
N VAL A 213 -42.43 -6.33 24.33
CA VAL A 213 -42.27 -7.68 23.75
C VAL A 213 -42.08 -7.63 22.22
N ARG A 214 -41.28 -6.66 21.72
CA ARG A 214 -41.08 -6.40 20.27
C ARG A 214 -39.78 -6.99 19.71
N GLU A 215 -39.20 -7.99 20.39
CA GLU A 215 -37.95 -8.60 19.96
C GLU A 215 -38.02 -9.22 18.56
N LYS A 216 -39.17 -9.80 18.20
CA LYS A 216 -39.34 -10.42 16.89
C LYS A 216 -39.30 -9.40 15.76
N ASP A 217 -39.91 -8.24 15.97
CA ASP A 217 -39.95 -7.16 14.99
C ASP A 217 -38.54 -6.57 14.79
N GLU A 218 -37.77 -6.38 15.86
CA GLU A 218 -36.43 -5.88 15.81
C GLU A 218 -35.46 -6.91 15.17
N ILE A 219 -35.63 -8.20 15.42
CA ILE A 219 -34.85 -9.27 14.74
C ILE A 219 -35.14 -9.23 13.23
N GLU A 220 -36.36 -9.05 12.80
CA GLU A 220 -36.70 -8.98 11.38
C GLU A 220 -36.14 -7.70 10.72
N ARG A 221 -36.22 -6.57 11.41
CA ARG A 221 -35.62 -5.29 10.98
C ARG A 221 -34.10 -5.43 10.79
N PHE A 222 -33.42 -6.09 11.74
CA PHE A 222 -32.00 -6.40 11.64
C PHE A 222 -31.69 -7.32 10.45
N LYS A 223 -32.47 -8.38 10.23
CA LYS A 223 -32.28 -9.29 9.10
C LYS A 223 -32.40 -8.59 7.77
N ILE A 224 -33.37 -7.66 7.61
CA ILE A 224 -33.54 -6.87 6.39
C ILE A 224 -32.27 -6.04 6.13
N ALA A 225 -31.79 -5.31 7.14
CA ALA A 225 -30.57 -4.50 7.04
C ALA A 225 -29.32 -5.35 6.74
N ALA A 226 -29.16 -6.48 7.44
CA ALA A 226 -28.05 -7.43 7.22
C ALA A 226 -28.09 -8.06 5.82
N ASN A 227 -29.30 -8.39 5.29
CA ASN A 227 -29.45 -8.89 3.93
C ASN A 227 -29.11 -7.83 2.88
N ALA A 228 -29.41 -6.56 3.11
CA ALA A 228 -29.00 -5.47 2.22
C ALA A 228 -27.48 -5.37 2.12
N VAL A 229 -26.78 -5.42 3.26
CA VAL A 229 -25.31 -5.50 3.30
C VAL A 229 -24.79 -6.72 2.54
N ARG A 230 -25.29 -7.92 2.88
CA ARG A 230 -24.89 -9.16 2.23
C ARG A 230 -25.05 -9.10 0.70
N THR A 231 -26.18 -8.60 0.23
CA THR A 231 -26.49 -8.54 -1.22
C THR A 231 -25.55 -7.58 -1.94
N THR A 232 -25.29 -6.41 -1.38
CA THR A 232 -24.38 -5.42 -1.98
C THR A 232 -22.93 -5.86 -1.91
N GLN A 233 -22.52 -6.50 -0.81
CA GLN A 233 -21.19 -7.08 -0.66
C GLN A 233 -20.93 -8.17 -1.70
N VAL A 234 -21.83 -9.13 -1.86
CA VAL A 234 -21.71 -10.20 -2.86
C VAL A 234 -21.63 -9.62 -4.27
N LYS A 235 -22.41 -8.56 -4.61
CA LYS A 235 -22.32 -7.89 -5.91
C LYS A 235 -20.97 -7.20 -6.14
N ALA A 236 -20.36 -6.62 -5.10
CA ALA A 236 -19.04 -6.00 -5.18
C ALA A 236 -17.93 -7.05 -5.31
N GLU A 237 -17.96 -8.06 -4.45
CA GLU A 237 -16.93 -9.12 -4.40
C GLU A 237 -16.91 -9.98 -5.66
N LYS A 238 -18.07 -10.30 -6.27
CA LYS A 238 -18.14 -11.03 -7.54
C LYS A 238 -17.32 -10.38 -8.66
N LEU A 239 -17.16 -9.06 -8.65
CA LEU A 239 -16.29 -8.39 -9.62
C LEU A 239 -14.82 -8.51 -9.25
N VAL A 240 -14.50 -8.33 -7.97
CA VAL A 240 -13.10 -8.35 -7.51
C VAL A 240 -12.49 -9.75 -7.61
N ILE A 241 -13.28 -10.79 -7.32
CA ILE A 241 -12.86 -12.20 -7.46
C ILE A 241 -12.40 -12.51 -8.88
N LEU A 242 -12.99 -11.90 -9.93
CA LEU A 242 -12.57 -12.11 -11.31
C LEU A 242 -11.14 -11.65 -11.61
N ASN A 243 -10.59 -10.76 -10.77
CA ASN A 243 -9.24 -10.25 -11.00
C ASN A 243 -8.17 -11.36 -10.96
N MET A 244 -8.25 -12.28 -9.99
CA MET A 244 -7.29 -13.39 -9.86
C MET A 244 -7.32 -14.37 -11.06
N PRO A 245 -8.48 -14.91 -11.48
CA PRO A 245 -8.55 -15.78 -12.65
C PRO A 245 -8.07 -15.09 -13.94
N ILE A 246 -8.38 -13.82 -14.15
CA ILE A 246 -7.91 -13.06 -15.31
C ILE A 246 -6.39 -12.94 -15.29
N MET A 247 -5.80 -12.57 -14.17
CA MET A 247 -4.35 -12.51 -14.01
C MET A 247 -3.69 -13.85 -14.29
N GLN A 248 -4.26 -14.93 -13.75
CA GLN A 248 -3.76 -16.29 -13.93
C GLN A 248 -3.86 -16.75 -15.38
N LEU A 249 -4.97 -16.43 -16.06
CA LEU A 249 -5.14 -16.72 -17.49
C LEU A 249 -4.09 -15.99 -18.34
N VAL A 250 -3.88 -14.69 -18.11
CA VAL A 250 -2.87 -13.92 -18.85
C VAL A 250 -1.46 -14.45 -18.55
N MET A 251 -1.17 -14.85 -17.31
CA MET A 251 0.10 -15.46 -16.95
C MET A 251 0.34 -16.75 -17.74
N TYR A 252 -0.61 -17.67 -17.77
CA TYR A 252 -0.46 -18.93 -18.51
C TYR A 252 -0.39 -18.71 -20.02
N LEU A 253 -1.20 -17.81 -20.59
CA LEU A 253 -1.12 -17.46 -22.01
C LEU A 253 0.26 -16.88 -22.35
N SER A 254 0.82 -16.03 -21.48
CA SER A 254 2.16 -15.47 -21.67
C SER A 254 3.24 -16.55 -21.57
N ILE A 255 3.13 -17.50 -20.62
CA ILE A 255 4.06 -18.64 -20.52
C ILE A 255 3.98 -19.50 -21.79
N ILE A 256 2.78 -19.82 -22.27
CA ILE A 256 2.59 -20.59 -23.51
C ILE A 256 3.22 -19.84 -24.69
N ALA A 257 3.01 -18.53 -24.80
CA ALA A 257 3.64 -17.72 -25.85
C ALA A 257 5.16 -17.73 -25.76
N ILE A 258 5.73 -17.57 -24.55
CA ILE A 258 7.17 -17.63 -24.31
C ILE A 258 7.73 -19.00 -24.71
N LEU A 259 7.08 -20.09 -24.33
CA LEU A 259 7.51 -21.44 -24.68
C LEU A 259 7.41 -21.70 -26.20
N TRP A 260 6.33 -21.26 -26.83
CA TRP A 260 6.13 -21.41 -28.25
C TRP A 260 7.15 -20.63 -29.08
N PHE A 261 7.24 -19.33 -28.88
CA PHE A 261 8.15 -18.49 -29.65
C PHE A 261 9.61 -18.73 -29.24
N GLY A 262 9.88 -18.86 -27.93
CA GLY A 262 11.21 -19.14 -27.43
C GLY A 262 11.73 -20.50 -27.85
N GLY A 263 10.88 -21.54 -27.89
CA GLY A 263 11.23 -22.84 -28.43
C GLY A 263 11.64 -22.75 -29.90
N ASN A 264 10.88 -22.02 -30.73
CA ASN A 264 11.25 -21.77 -32.12
C ASN A 264 12.59 -21.02 -32.25
N PHE A 265 12.84 -20.02 -31.42
CA PHE A 265 14.13 -19.30 -31.41
C PHE A 265 15.30 -20.18 -30.93
N ILE A 266 15.07 -21.14 -30.03
CA ILE A 266 16.09 -22.12 -29.61
C ILE A 266 16.42 -23.08 -30.76
N ILE A 267 15.37 -23.62 -31.43
CA ILE A 267 15.58 -24.50 -32.60
C ILE A 267 16.32 -23.75 -33.72
N ALA A 268 16.02 -22.48 -33.93
CA ALA A 268 16.71 -21.63 -34.92
C ALA A 268 18.12 -21.20 -34.46
N GLY A 269 18.58 -21.56 -33.26
CA GLY A 269 19.90 -21.22 -32.73
C GLY A 269 20.07 -19.75 -32.31
N SER A 270 18.98 -18.98 -32.22
CA SER A 270 18.99 -17.53 -31.88
C SER A 270 18.70 -17.24 -30.42
N MET A 271 18.45 -18.27 -29.60
CA MET A 271 18.17 -18.18 -28.16
C MET A 271 18.65 -19.45 -27.45
N GLN A 272 19.03 -19.35 -26.17
CA GLN A 272 19.46 -20.47 -25.35
C GLN A 272 18.38 -20.87 -24.33
N VAL A 273 18.47 -22.09 -23.77
CA VAL A 273 17.47 -22.63 -22.85
C VAL A 273 17.42 -21.85 -21.52
N GLY A 274 18.58 -21.46 -21.00
CA GLY A 274 18.64 -20.65 -19.76
C GLY A 274 18.06 -19.26 -19.94
N GLU A 275 18.21 -18.66 -21.14
CA GLU A 275 17.56 -17.40 -21.49
C GLU A 275 16.02 -17.54 -21.43
N LEU A 276 15.47 -18.65 -21.96
CA LEU A 276 14.03 -18.94 -21.90
C LEU A 276 13.52 -19.03 -20.47
N ILE A 277 14.25 -19.72 -19.59
CA ILE A 277 13.90 -19.83 -18.16
C ILE A 277 13.92 -18.46 -17.48
N SER A 278 14.90 -17.62 -17.82
CA SER A 278 14.97 -16.25 -17.32
C SER A 278 13.77 -15.41 -17.75
N PHE A 279 13.29 -15.58 -18.99
CA PHE A 279 12.07 -14.92 -19.47
C PHE A 279 10.84 -15.28 -18.65
N ILE A 280 10.65 -16.56 -18.29
CA ILE A 280 9.53 -17.00 -17.43
C ILE A 280 9.64 -16.36 -16.04
N THR A 281 10.85 -16.26 -15.51
CA THR A 281 11.09 -15.62 -14.22
C THR A 281 10.77 -14.12 -14.27
N TYR A 282 11.24 -13.41 -15.30
CA TYR A 282 10.94 -11.98 -15.47
C TYR A 282 9.45 -11.73 -15.71
N LEU A 283 8.76 -12.62 -16.45
CA LEU A 283 7.30 -12.54 -16.57
C LEU A 283 6.63 -12.52 -15.20
N THR A 284 7.00 -13.47 -14.34
CA THR A 284 6.43 -13.57 -12.99
C THR A 284 6.72 -12.30 -12.16
N GLN A 285 7.95 -11.78 -12.23
CA GLN A 285 8.33 -10.54 -11.53
C GLN A 285 7.53 -9.33 -12.04
N ILE A 286 7.33 -9.20 -13.36
CA ILE A 286 6.55 -8.13 -13.98
C ILE A 286 5.09 -8.20 -13.51
N LEU A 287 4.47 -9.38 -13.54
CA LEU A 287 3.08 -9.58 -13.14
C LEU A 287 2.87 -9.30 -11.65
N MET A 288 3.77 -9.80 -10.78
CA MET A 288 3.72 -9.51 -9.34
C MET A 288 3.90 -8.03 -9.04
N SER A 289 4.80 -7.34 -9.76
CA SER A 289 4.99 -5.90 -9.63
C SER A 289 3.73 -5.11 -9.99
N LEU A 290 3.05 -5.52 -11.06
CA LEU A 290 1.82 -4.87 -11.52
C LEU A 290 0.68 -5.06 -10.51
N MET A 291 0.55 -6.27 -9.92
CA MET A 291 -0.37 -6.52 -8.81
C MET A 291 -0.10 -5.60 -7.61
N MET A 292 1.17 -5.50 -7.21
CA MET A 292 1.55 -4.64 -6.09
C MET A 292 1.25 -3.17 -6.36
N ILE A 293 1.51 -2.67 -7.57
CA ILE A 293 1.16 -1.30 -7.96
C ILE A 293 -0.34 -1.06 -7.81
N SER A 294 -1.18 -2.00 -8.26
CA SER A 294 -2.64 -1.90 -8.11
C SER A 294 -3.06 -1.84 -6.63
N MET A 295 -2.48 -2.68 -5.78
CA MET A 295 -2.76 -2.70 -4.34
C MET A 295 -2.36 -1.39 -3.64
N ILE A 296 -1.24 -0.79 -4.05
CA ILE A 296 -0.75 0.49 -3.53
C ILE A 296 -1.80 1.59 -3.77
N PHE A 297 -2.38 1.68 -4.96
CA PHE A 297 -3.40 2.68 -5.26
C PHE A 297 -4.61 2.58 -4.33
N VAL A 298 -5.11 1.37 -4.07
CA VAL A 298 -6.24 1.16 -3.15
C VAL A 298 -5.89 1.64 -1.74
N MET A 299 -4.72 1.26 -1.24
CA MET A 299 -4.27 1.66 0.11
C MET A 299 -4.07 3.17 0.24
N LEU A 300 -3.54 3.84 -0.80
CA LEU A 300 -3.39 5.30 -0.80
C LEU A 300 -4.74 6.02 -0.74
N VAL A 301 -5.77 5.50 -1.42
CA VAL A 301 -7.13 6.07 -1.38
C VAL A 301 -7.73 5.95 0.02
N ILE A 302 -7.63 4.77 0.65
CA ILE A 302 -8.13 4.54 2.01
C ILE A 302 -7.42 5.45 3.02
N SER A 303 -6.11 5.54 2.94
CA SER A 303 -5.30 6.32 3.88
C SER A 303 -5.47 7.83 3.73
N LYS A 304 -5.91 8.31 2.56
CA LYS A 304 -6.16 9.74 2.33
C LYS A 304 -7.19 10.30 3.31
N ALA A 305 -8.21 9.52 3.68
CA ALA A 305 -9.22 9.94 4.66
C ALA A 305 -8.60 10.19 6.04
N SER A 306 -7.77 9.25 6.54
CA SER A 306 -7.07 9.40 7.82
C SER A 306 -6.11 10.59 7.82
N MET A 307 -5.32 10.76 6.73
CA MET A 307 -4.42 11.92 6.60
C MET A 307 -5.18 13.25 6.61
N ASN A 308 -6.34 13.33 5.92
CA ASN A 308 -7.15 14.55 5.89
C ASN A 308 -7.71 14.90 7.27
N ARG A 309 -8.21 13.92 8.04
CA ARG A 309 -8.69 14.14 9.42
C ARG A 309 -7.58 14.64 10.35
N ILE A 310 -6.34 14.15 10.18
CA ILE A 310 -5.20 14.66 10.94
C ILE A 310 -4.88 16.11 10.55
N VAL A 311 -4.85 16.40 9.25
CA VAL A 311 -4.56 17.74 8.73
C VAL A 311 -5.61 18.73 9.16
N GLU A 312 -6.89 18.34 9.20
CA GLU A 312 -8.00 19.17 9.67
C GLU A 312 -7.74 19.69 11.10
N VAL A 313 -7.30 18.83 12.02
CA VAL A 313 -6.95 19.24 13.39
C VAL A 313 -5.71 20.12 13.42
N LEU A 314 -4.70 19.83 12.61
CA LEU A 314 -3.47 20.62 12.57
C LEU A 314 -3.65 22.01 11.97
N ASP A 315 -4.60 22.14 11.02
CA ASP A 315 -4.91 23.42 10.35
C ASP A 315 -5.99 24.21 11.09
N GLU A 316 -6.68 23.63 12.09
CA GLU A 316 -7.74 24.31 12.84
C GLU A 316 -7.18 25.54 13.55
N GLU A 317 -7.90 26.67 13.45
CA GLU A 317 -7.52 27.88 14.16
C GLU A 317 -8.01 27.83 15.62
N VAL A 318 -7.15 28.28 16.54
CA VAL A 318 -7.52 28.40 17.94
C VAL A 318 -8.33 29.68 18.11
N ASP A 319 -9.56 29.54 18.63
CA ASP A 319 -10.48 30.67 18.79
C ASP A 319 -9.99 31.71 19.81
N ILE A 320 -9.30 31.23 20.88
CA ILE A 320 -8.77 32.08 21.95
C ILE A 320 -7.25 32.13 21.81
N LYS A 321 -6.73 33.22 21.29
CA LYS A 321 -5.29 33.47 21.19
C LYS A 321 -4.88 34.53 22.22
N SER A 322 -3.77 34.31 22.92
CA SER A 322 -3.13 35.39 23.68
C SER A 322 -2.72 36.51 22.71
N ALA A 323 -3.00 37.77 23.11
CA ALA A 323 -2.59 38.89 22.30
C ALA A 323 -1.05 38.90 22.16
N GLU A 324 -0.54 39.00 20.92
CA GLU A 324 0.92 39.05 20.64
C GLU A 324 1.68 40.14 21.40
N LYS A 325 0.98 41.11 21.93
CA LYS A 325 1.50 42.24 22.75
C LYS A 325 0.81 42.33 24.11
N SER A 326 0.54 41.19 24.76
CA SER A 326 0.06 41.26 26.17
C SER A 326 1.17 41.87 27.04
N LYS A 327 0.89 43.03 27.65
CA LYS A 327 1.76 43.56 28.70
C LYS A 327 1.67 42.58 29.88
N ALA A 328 2.77 41.94 30.22
CA ALA A 328 2.87 41.17 31.44
C ALA A 328 2.63 42.11 32.62
N VAL A 329 1.49 41.95 33.28
CA VAL A 329 1.19 42.68 34.50
C VAL A 329 1.78 41.88 35.66
N SER A 330 2.80 42.41 36.31
CA SER A 330 3.51 41.74 37.40
C SER A 330 2.66 41.61 38.69
N SER A 331 1.65 42.44 38.85
CA SER A 331 0.68 42.34 39.96
C SER A 331 -0.64 43.01 39.59
N VAL A 332 -1.73 42.43 40.02
CA VAL A 332 -3.08 43.03 39.94
C VAL A 332 -3.25 43.90 41.18
N LYS A 333 -3.47 45.22 41.01
CA LYS A 333 -3.56 46.16 42.12
C LYS A 333 -4.88 46.07 42.91
N ASP A 334 -5.95 45.73 42.24
CA ASP A 334 -7.26 45.44 42.81
C ASP A 334 -8.00 44.38 41.96
N GLY A 335 -9.02 43.75 42.52
CA GLY A 335 -9.82 42.73 41.83
C GLY A 335 -10.98 43.30 40.99
N SER A 336 -11.01 44.61 40.69
CA SER A 336 -12.09 45.20 39.89
C SER A 336 -11.98 44.84 38.43
N ILE A 337 -13.06 44.30 37.88
CA ILE A 337 -13.23 44.00 36.46
C ILE A 337 -14.09 45.13 35.86
N LYS A 338 -13.55 45.87 34.92
CA LYS A 338 -14.29 46.88 34.15
C LYS A 338 -14.75 46.28 32.82
#